data_45ca3b883145b127c714b63919a54b96
#
_entry.id   45ca3b883145b127c714b63919a54b96
#
_cell.length_a   1.000
_cell.length_b   1.000
_cell.length_c   1.000
_cell.angle_alpha   90.00
_cell.angle_beta   90.00
_cell.angle_gamma   90.00
#
_symmetry.space_group_name_H-M   'P 1'
#
loop_
_entity.id
_entity.type
_entity.pdbx_description
1 polymer ?
#
loop_
_entity_poly.entity_id
_entity_poly.type
_entity_poly.pdbx_seq_one_letter_code
_entity_poly.pdbx_strand_id
1 'polypeptide(L)'
;MDNLGNPDIILIFGATNDSWANSPIGDYKYDGITTDDLWSFRPAMARMLAWMKEHYAQAELYFLLNDGLSENINASVKTICNHYGVKFIELQAIDKIAGHPSIKGMQQIAEQVAHAIAQ
;
A
#
# COMPACT_ATOMS: atom_id res chain seq x y z
N MET A 1 -9.07 -4.92 -11.45
CA MET A 1 -7.67 -4.52 -11.77
C MET A 1 -7.13 -5.15 -13.04
N ASP A 2 -7.95 -5.87 -13.78
CA ASP A 2 -7.46 -6.63 -14.93
C ASP A 2 -7.17 -5.77 -16.17
N ASN A 3 -7.51 -4.48 -16.14
CA ASN A 3 -7.44 -3.65 -17.34
C ASN A 3 -6.82 -2.28 -17.07
N LEU A 4 -5.63 -2.27 -16.53
CA LEU A 4 -4.86 -1.04 -16.35
C LEU A 4 -4.03 -0.66 -17.58
N GLY A 5 -4.08 -1.45 -18.66
CA GLY A 5 -3.24 -1.23 -19.83
C GLY A 5 -1.77 -1.52 -19.53
N ASN A 6 -0.89 -0.66 -20.00
CA ASN A 6 0.56 -0.78 -19.78
C ASN A 6 1.11 0.45 -19.06
N PRO A 7 0.78 0.61 -17.77
CA PRO A 7 1.26 1.79 -17.02
C PRO A 7 2.75 1.70 -16.75
N ASP A 8 3.41 2.87 -16.68
CA ASP A 8 4.80 2.97 -16.26
C ASP A 8 4.93 3.04 -14.74
N ILE A 9 3.94 3.63 -14.08
CA ILE A 9 3.90 3.82 -12.63
C ILE A 9 2.51 3.46 -12.13
N ILE A 10 2.47 2.69 -11.04
CA ILE A 10 1.23 2.35 -10.35
C ILE A 10 1.34 2.82 -8.91
N LEU A 11 0.36 3.60 -8.48
CA LEU A 11 0.26 4.07 -7.10
C LEU A 11 -0.81 3.24 -6.38
N ILE A 12 -0.42 2.66 -5.24
CA ILE A 12 -1.31 1.83 -4.43
C ILE A 12 -1.57 2.57 -3.12
N PHE A 13 -2.84 2.85 -2.84
CA PHE A 13 -3.23 3.55 -1.62
C PHE A 13 -4.19 2.66 -0.84
N GLY A 14 -3.76 2.19 0.32
CA GLY A 14 -4.56 1.26 1.11
C GLY A 14 -4.10 1.18 2.56
N ALA A 15 -4.53 0.11 3.25
CA ALA A 15 -4.20 -0.20 4.64
C ALA A 15 -4.88 0.70 5.69
N THR A 16 -5.52 1.79 5.32
CA THR A 16 -6.19 2.69 6.27
C THR A 16 -7.33 1.97 7.01
N ASN A 17 -8.20 1.30 6.27
CA ASN A 17 -9.32 0.57 6.87
C ASN A 17 -8.85 -0.59 7.74
N ASP A 18 -7.79 -1.29 7.34
CA ASP A 18 -7.21 -2.38 8.13
C ASP A 18 -6.70 -1.87 9.47
N SER A 19 -6.05 -0.72 9.48
CA SER A 19 -5.56 -0.11 10.71
C SER A 19 -6.73 0.26 11.66
N TRP A 20 -7.79 0.88 11.12
CA TRP A 20 -8.92 1.33 11.93
C TRP A 20 -9.82 0.21 12.40
N ALA A 21 -10.08 -0.76 11.53
CA ALA A 21 -10.92 -1.90 11.86
C ALA A 21 -10.22 -2.91 12.78
N ASN A 22 -8.94 -2.68 13.08
CA ASN A 22 -8.13 -3.62 13.85
C ASN A 22 -8.19 -5.02 13.24
N SER A 23 -8.02 -5.09 11.93
CA SER A 23 -8.07 -6.34 11.17
C SER A 23 -6.99 -7.31 11.64
N PRO A 24 -7.24 -8.62 11.56
CA PRO A 24 -6.18 -9.61 11.88
C PRO A 24 -4.95 -9.35 11.03
N ILE A 25 -3.78 -9.24 11.70
CA ILE A 25 -2.53 -8.94 10.98
C ILE A 25 -1.97 -10.16 10.25
N GLY A 26 -2.10 -11.35 10.82
CA GLY A 26 -1.56 -12.58 10.26
C GLY A 26 -0.06 -12.66 10.32
N ASP A 27 0.49 -13.74 9.76
CA ASP A 27 1.92 -13.93 9.66
C ASP A 27 2.45 -13.46 8.32
N TYR A 28 3.75 -13.14 8.27
CA TYR A 28 4.40 -12.90 6.99
C TYR A 28 4.42 -14.22 6.21
N LYS A 29 3.69 -14.25 5.10
CA LYS A 29 3.57 -15.43 4.27
C LYS A 29 3.61 -15.03 2.81
N TYR A 30 4.53 -15.60 2.06
CA TYR A 30 4.77 -15.25 0.67
C TYR A 30 4.48 -16.38 -0.30
N ASP A 31 4.43 -17.60 0.18
CA ASP A 31 4.15 -18.80 -0.61
C ASP A 31 3.02 -19.59 0.01
N GLY A 32 2.31 -20.35 -0.82
CA GLY A 32 1.25 -21.23 -0.35
C GLY A 32 0.11 -20.50 0.34
N ILE A 33 -0.19 -19.28 -0.08
CA ILE A 33 -1.25 -18.46 0.52
C ILE A 33 -2.60 -19.07 0.14
N THR A 34 -3.39 -19.45 1.15
CA THR A 34 -4.72 -20.02 0.98
C THR A 34 -5.79 -18.95 1.01
N THR A 35 -7.03 -19.34 0.65
CA THR A 35 -8.18 -18.43 0.75
C THR A 35 -8.38 -17.95 2.19
N ASP A 36 -8.16 -18.83 3.17
CA ASP A 36 -8.31 -18.45 4.58
C ASP A 36 -7.26 -17.42 5.01
N ASP A 37 -6.04 -17.52 4.47
CA ASP A 37 -4.97 -16.56 4.76
C ASP A 37 -5.35 -15.14 4.34
N LEU A 38 -6.18 -14.97 3.31
CA LEU A 38 -6.58 -13.67 2.78
C LEU A 38 -7.48 -12.87 3.73
N TRP A 39 -7.94 -13.47 4.83
CA TRP A 39 -8.64 -12.76 5.89
C TRP A 39 -7.69 -11.98 6.80
N SER A 40 -6.38 -12.18 6.65
CA SER A 40 -5.36 -11.49 7.44
C SER A 40 -4.59 -10.51 6.54
N PHE A 41 -4.16 -9.39 7.13
CA PHE A 41 -3.56 -8.29 6.37
C PHE A 41 -2.28 -8.68 5.64
N ARG A 42 -1.32 -9.29 6.36
CA ARG A 42 0.01 -9.59 5.78
C ARG A 42 -0.05 -10.55 4.60
N PRO A 43 -0.74 -11.70 4.70
CA PRO A 43 -0.84 -12.59 3.54
C PRO A 43 -1.61 -11.98 2.37
N ALA A 44 -2.67 -11.22 2.65
CA ALA A 44 -3.47 -10.58 1.60
C ALA A 44 -2.65 -9.54 0.84
N MET A 45 -1.88 -8.73 1.55
CA MET A 45 -1.00 -7.74 0.93
C MET A 45 0.11 -8.40 0.11
N ALA A 46 0.73 -9.46 0.67
CA ALA A 46 1.77 -10.20 -0.03
C ALA A 46 1.26 -10.75 -1.36
N ARG A 47 0.07 -11.35 -1.35
CA ARG A 47 -0.53 -11.88 -2.58
C ARG A 47 -0.84 -10.80 -3.59
N MET A 48 -1.37 -9.67 -3.14
CA MET A 48 -1.66 -8.54 -4.02
C MET A 48 -0.40 -8.02 -4.71
N LEU A 49 0.67 -7.78 -3.95
CA LEU A 49 1.91 -7.27 -4.52
C LEU A 49 2.57 -8.27 -5.45
N ALA A 50 2.55 -9.57 -5.10
CA ALA A 50 3.07 -10.62 -5.97
C ALA A 50 2.33 -10.65 -7.31
N TRP A 51 1.00 -10.55 -7.27
CA TRP A 51 0.17 -10.50 -8.47
C TRP A 51 0.51 -9.29 -9.34
N MET A 52 0.65 -8.12 -8.71
CA MET A 52 0.96 -6.89 -9.43
C MET A 52 2.35 -6.92 -10.05
N LYS A 53 3.34 -7.46 -9.36
CA LYS A 53 4.70 -7.61 -9.91
C LYS A 53 4.72 -8.57 -11.09
N GLU A 54 3.91 -9.60 -11.06
CA GLU A 54 3.82 -10.57 -12.16
C GLU A 54 3.12 -9.97 -13.39
N HIS A 55 1.98 -9.28 -13.18
CA HIS A 55 1.15 -8.77 -14.27
C HIS A 55 1.62 -7.43 -14.83
N TYR A 56 2.34 -6.65 -14.03
CA TYR A 56 2.85 -5.33 -14.42
C TYR A 56 4.35 -5.23 -14.16
N ALA A 57 5.09 -6.22 -14.66
CA ALA A 57 6.52 -6.38 -14.37
C ALA A 57 7.37 -5.17 -14.79
N GLN A 58 6.92 -4.37 -15.75
CA GLN A 58 7.65 -3.20 -16.22
C GLN A 58 7.27 -1.91 -15.49
N ALA A 59 6.22 -1.94 -14.68
CA ALA A 59 5.77 -0.76 -13.94
C ALA A 59 6.56 -0.59 -12.65
N GLU A 60 6.81 0.66 -12.27
CA GLU A 60 7.27 0.97 -10.93
C GLU A 60 6.07 1.03 -10.00
N LEU A 61 6.11 0.27 -8.92
CA LEU A 61 5.04 0.23 -7.92
C LEU A 61 5.42 1.05 -6.70
N TYR A 62 4.53 1.93 -6.29
CA TYR A 62 4.68 2.75 -5.09
C TYR A 62 3.48 2.53 -4.19
N PHE A 63 3.72 2.14 -2.95
CA PHE A 63 2.67 2.05 -1.94
C PHE A 63 2.64 3.37 -1.16
N LEU A 64 1.47 4.02 -1.15
CA LEU A 64 1.28 5.26 -0.40
C LEU A 64 0.86 4.90 1.01
N LEU A 65 1.74 5.16 1.96
CA LEU A 65 1.54 4.83 3.37
C LEU A 65 0.98 6.06 4.08
N ASN A 66 -0.32 6.01 4.40
CA ASN A 66 -1.00 7.13 5.05
C ASN A 66 -0.40 7.37 6.44
N ASP A 67 -0.47 8.61 6.89
CA ASP A 67 -0.06 8.93 8.26
C ASP A 67 -1.13 8.47 9.26
N GLY A 68 -0.73 8.25 10.50
CA GLY A 68 -1.64 7.87 11.57
C GLY A 68 -2.09 6.42 11.56
N LEU A 69 -1.47 5.53 10.78
CA LEU A 69 -1.77 4.11 10.83
C LEU A 69 -1.09 3.45 12.04
N SER A 70 -1.60 2.29 12.47
CA SER A 70 -0.98 1.55 13.55
C SER A 70 0.44 1.12 13.20
N GLU A 71 1.31 0.97 14.22
CA GLU A 71 2.69 0.56 14.01
C GLU A 71 2.79 -0.82 13.35
N ASN A 72 1.90 -1.74 13.71
CA ASN A 72 1.89 -3.08 13.12
C ASN A 72 1.60 -3.03 11.63
N ILE A 73 0.67 -2.20 11.21
CA ILE A 73 0.35 -2.02 9.80
C ILE A 73 1.52 -1.34 9.07
N ASN A 74 2.10 -0.29 9.66
CA ASN A 74 3.24 0.39 9.07
C ASN A 74 4.42 -0.55 8.86
N ALA A 75 4.78 -1.31 9.89
CA ALA A 75 5.89 -2.27 9.81
C ALA A 75 5.60 -3.35 8.77
N SER A 76 4.36 -3.83 8.70
CA SER A 76 3.95 -4.85 7.73
C SER A 76 4.09 -4.35 6.31
N VAL A 77 3.61 -3.13 6.03
CA VAL A 77 3.70 -2.53 4.69
C VAL A 77 5.16 -2.41 4.26
N LYS A 78 6.02 -1.88 5.12
CA LYS A 78 7.44 -1.70 4.81
C LYS A 78 8.14 -3.03 4.54
N THR A 79 7.89 -4.02 5.39
CA THR A 79 8.51 -5.34 5.26
C THR A 79 8.08 -6.03 3.97
N ILE A 80 6.79 -6.03 3.67
CA ILE A 80 6.25 -6.71 2.48
C ILE A 80 6.66 -5.97 1.20
N CYS A 81 6.62 -4.65 1.21
CA CYS A 81 7.11 -3.86 0.07
C CYS A 81 8.57 -4.15 -0.21
N ASN A 82 9.43 -4.20 0.82
CA ASN A 82 10.84 -4.52 0.64
C ASN A 82 11.04 -5.92 0.08
N HIS A 83 10.23 -6.88 0.50
CA HIS A 83 10.32 -8.25 -0.01
C HIS A 83 10.10 -8.33 -1.52
N TYR A 84 9.15 -7.54 -2.05
CA TYR A 84 8.82 -7.56 -3.48
C TYR A 84 9.50 -6.46 -4.29
N GLY A 85 10.35 -5.65 -3.67
CA GLY A 85 10.98 -4.53 -4.38
C GLY A 85 10.01 -3.42 -4.75
N VAL A 86 8.93 -3.28 -3.99
CA VAL A 86 7.96 -2.19 -4.16
C VAL A 86 8.40 -1.02 -3.31
N LYS A 87 8.43 0.18 -3.89
CA LYS A 87 8.75 1.39 -3.13
C LYS A 87 7.55 1.84 -2.32
N PHE A 88 7.79 2.51 -1.20
CA PHE A 88 6.71 3.10 -0.42
C PHE A 88 7.01 4.56 -0.14
N ILE A 89 5.94 5.36 -0.06
CA ILE A 89 6.01 6.79 0.23
C ILE A 89 5.26 7.03 1.52
N GLU A 90 5.98 7.48 2.56
CA GLU A 90 5.37 7.80 3.85
C GLU A 90 4.77 9.20 3.76
N LEU A 91 3.44 9.26 3.72
CA LEU A 91 2.72 10.52 3.71
C LEU A 91 2.78 11.17 5.09
N GLN A 92 2.87 12.50 5.14
CA GLN A 92 3.04 13.21 6.40
C GLN A 92 2.08 14.39 6.49
N ALA A 93 1.50 14.55 7.66
CA ALA A 93 0.66 15.70 8.00
C ALA A 93 -0.46 15.96 6.99
N ILE A 94 -1.15 14.90 6.59
CA ILE A 94 -2.24 14.99 5.63
C ILE A 94 -3.50 15.52 6.31
N ASP A 95 -4.08 16.59 5.78
CA ASP A 95 -5.34 17.14 6.28
C ASP A 95 -6.49 16.16 6.06
N LYS A 96 -7.29 15.93 7.10
CA LYS A 96 -8.34 14.90 7.06
C LYS A 96 -9.66 15.41 7.58
N ILE A 97 -10.74 14.82 7.05
CA ILE A 97 -12.10 15.00 7.55
C ILE A 97 -12.63 13.59 7.82
N ALA A 98 -13.10 13.35 9.04
CA ALA A 98 -13.57 12.03 9.48
C ALA A 98 -12.56 10.91 9.21
N GLY A 99 -11.27 11.21 9.34
CA GLY A 99 -10.19 10.25 9.14
C GLY A 99 -9.79 9.99 7.69
N HIS A 100 -10.50 10.55 6.73
CA HIS A 100 -10.15 10.44 5.30
C HIS A 100 -9.53 11.75 4.82
N PRO A 101 -8.64 11.71 3.81
CA PRO A 101 -8.08 12.94 3.28
C PRO A 101 -9.15 13.90 2.80
N SER A 102 -9.05 15.16 3.23
CA SER A 102 -9.87 16.25 2.71
C SER A 102 -9.40 16.64 1.30
N ILE A 103 -10.07 17.61 0.67
CA ILE A 103 -9.61 18.17 -0.62
C ILE A 103 -8.17 18.70 -0.46
N LYS A 104 -7.92 19.45 0.63
CA LYS A 104 -6.57 19.91 0.95
C LYS A 104 -5.61 18.75 1.15
N GLY A 105 -6.05 17.71 1.87
CA GLY A 105 -5.25 16.50 2.09
C GLY A 105 -4.90 15.79 0.80
N MET A 106 -5.82 15.70 -0.15
CA MET A 106 -5.56 15.10 -1.46
C MET A 106 -4.49 15.89 -2.23
N GLN A 107 -4.49 17.22 -2.15
CA GLN A 107 -3.46 18.05 -2.75
C GLN A 107 -2.09 17.80 -2.08
N GLN A 108 -2.07 17.69 -0.76
CA GLN A 108 -0.86 17.38 -0.01
C GLN A 108 -0.28 16.03 -0.40
N ILE A 109 -1.14 15.02 -0.59
CA ILE A 109 -0.71 13.70 -1.05
C ILE A 109 -0.09 13.82 -2.45
N ALA A 110 -0.76 14.51 -3.37
CA ALA A 110 -0.28 14.67 -4.73
C ALA A 110 1.10 15.34 -4.76
N GLU A 111 1.31 16.37 -3.95
CA GLU A 111 2.60 17.07 -3.87
C GLU A 111 3.69 16.15 -3.32
N GLN A 112 3.40 15.40 -2.26
CA GLN A 112 4.37 14.49 -1.65
C GLN A 112 4.73 13.34 -2.59
N VAL A 113 3.75 12.80 -3.31
CA VAL A 113 3.98 11.74 -4.30
C VAL A 113 4.83 12.28 -5.45
N ALA A 114 4.48 13.43 -6.00
CA ALA A 114 5.23 14.02 -7.10
C ALA A 114 6.69 14.27 -6.72
N HIS A 115 6.91 14.78 -5.51
CA HIS A 115 8.26 15.03 -4.99
C HIS A 115 9.07 13.73 -4.85
N ALA A 116 8.45 12.69 -4.30
CA ALA A 116 9.10 11.40 -4.09
C ALA A 116 9.46 10.72 -5.42
N ILE A 117 8.57 10.78 -6.41
CA ILE A 117 8.79 10.16 -7.72
C ILE A 117 9.87 10.91 -8.51
N ALA A 118 9.96 12.23 -8.36
CA ALA A 118 10.93 13.05 -9.06
C ALA A 118 12.37 12.83 -8.60
N GLN A 119 12.56 12.20 -7.46
CA GLN A 119 13.89 11.85 -6.96
C GLN A 119 14.37 10.50 -7.55
#